data_c530a2a68cbb99167d9b0e2c59fe9dd2
#
_entry.id   c530a2a68cbb99167d9b0e2c59fe9dd2
#
_cell.length_a   1.000
_cell.length_b   1.000
_cell.length_c   1.000
_cell.angle_alpha   90.00
_cell.angle_beta   90.00
_cell.angle_gamma   90.00
#
_symmetry.space_group_name_H-M   'P 1'
#
loop_
_entity.id
_entity.type
_entity.pdbx_description
1 polymer ?
#
loop_
_entity_poly.entity_id
_entity_poly.type
_entity_poly.pdbx_seq_one_letter_code
_entity_poly.pdbx_strand_id
1 'polypeptide(L)'
;MAISLKNKNTRLVYVGIGALAFLLVAAVIKARQTPRGEPVTLEKVQRRTIREVVSASGKIFPETEVKISSDVSGEVVELFVREGDSVVAGQILAKIRPDEYLSAVERGQAALNSAQAQRQISASNAESSMAQIEQLKAEKNRIVAQLEAARGIHRRNEQLYREGILSQQDYENSLSNLRALESAYAAADASLKAAEKNLASAQANIRVAEFGIASAQATLKELRTSLQKTIVVAPVSGIISKLNIEKGERVVGTLQMAGTEMMRIANLHSMEVQVEVSENDILKVSVGNEADIEVDAYLGRIFKGKVSEIANSASNISTGATGALSSLNTDQVTNFIVKVRIDPASYADLMSDGRQYPFRPGMSASVDIYTKTVENALSVPIIAVTARTDNKTTTASSDDKAGNPEEIQSKNKANNASPQKVREVVFVAVGDTVAMREVKTGIQDNDYIQIISGLKEGELVVTGPYSAIARKLKSGSRIREEKKKEKKEE
;
A
#
# COMPACT_ATOMS: atom_id res chain seq x y z
N MET A 1 -87.56 -8.07 87.33
CA MET A 1 -86.11 -8.00 87.30
C MET A 1 -85.69 -8.07 85.86
N ALA A 2 -85.43 -6.95 85.20
CA ALA A 2 -85.13 -6.86 83.80
C ALA A 2 -83.66 -6.47 83.63
N ILE A 3 -82.91 -7.27 82.95
CA ILE A 3 -81.50 -6.97 82.64
C ILE A 3 -81.40 -6.65 81.11
N SER A 4 -81.13 -5.37 80.91
CA SER A 4 -80.86 -4.84 79.55
C SER A 4 -79.38 -5.13 79.21
N LEU A 5 -79.12 -5.92 78.12
CA LEU A 5 -77.80 -6.11 77.53
C LEU A 5 -77.66 -5.16 76.33
N LYS A 6 -76.93 -4.10 76.53
CA LYS A 6 -76.58 -3.08 75.51
C LYS A 6 -75.43 -3.61 74.61
N ASN A 7 -75.78 -4.05 73.40
CA ASN A 7 -74.85 -4.68 72.45
C ASN A 7 -73.96 -3.63 71.72
N LYS A 8 -72.73 -3.44 72.28
CA LYS A 8 -71.71 -2.50 71.78
C LYS A 8 -70.97 -3.03 70.50
N ASN A 9 -71.02 -4.35 70.25
CA ASN A 9 -70.27 -5.02 69.23
C ASN A 9 -70.90 -4.96 67.82
N THR A 10 -72.21 -4.73 67.68
CA THR A 10 -72.86 -4.64 66.38
C THR A 10 -72.52 -3.33 65.63
N ARG A 11 -72.27 -2.22 66.34
CA ARG A 11 -71.79 -0.99 65.67
C ARG A 11 -70.40 -1.09 65.11
N LEU A 12 -69.50 -1.83 65.77
CA LEU A 12 -68.13 -2.07 65.27
C LEU A 12 -68.13 -2.95 63.98
N VAL A 13 -69.04 -3.91 63.91
CA VAL A 13 -69.18 -4.78 62.71
C VAL A 13 -69.71 -3.98 61.50
N TYR A 14 -70.69 -3.08 61.73
CA TYR A 14 -71.20 -2.23 60.59
C TYR A 14 -70.17 -1.19 60.17
N VAL A 15 -69.32 -0.66 61.06
CA VAL A 15 -68.23 0.24 60.72
C VAL A 15 -67.13 -0.52 59.93
N GLY A 16 -66.85 -1.78 60.36
CA GLY A 16 -65.93 -2.65 59.67
C GLY A 16 -66.37 -3.00 58.24
N ILE A 17 -67.67 -3.34 58.05
CA ILE A 17 -68.26 -3.63 56.72
C ILE A 17 -68.29 -2.36 55.85
N GLY A 18 -68.58 -1.19 56.46
CA GLY A 18 -68.55 0.10 55.74
C GLY A 18 -67.14 0.47 55.23
N ALA A 19 -66.12 0.24 56.13
CA ALA A 19 -64.73 0.46 55.74
C ALA A 19 -64.27 -0.50 54.66
N LEU A 20 -64.68 -1.78 54.68
CA LEU A 20 -64.35 -2.78 53.68
C LEU A 20 -65.02 -2.45 52.31
N ALA A 21 -66.30 -2.01 52.38
CA ALA A 21 -67.04 -1.56 51.19
C ALA A 21 -66.38 -0.29 50.57
N PHE A 22 -65.93 0.65 51.41
CA PHE A 22 -65.23 1.85 50.96
C PHE A 22 -63.87 1.50 50.32
N LEU A 23 -63.12 0.56 50.94
CA LEU A 23 -61.85 0.07 50.33
C LEU A 23 -62.06 -0.67 48.99
N LEU A 24 -63.18 -1.46 48.92
CA LEU A 24 -63.53 -2.12 47.60
C LEU A 24 -63.91 -1.11 46.52
N VAL A 25 -64.72 -0.10 46.89
CA VAL A 25 -65.07 0.99 45.96
C VAL A 25 -63.85 1.81 45.60
N ALA A 26 -62.98 2.14 46.53
CA ALA A 26 -61.71 2.84 46.28
C ALA A 26 -60.79 2.00 45.38
N ALA A 27 -60.67 0.66 45.60
CA ALA A 27 -59.92 -0.26 44.78
C ALA A 27 -60.50 -0.36 43.35
N VAL A 28 -61.83 -0.40 43.19
CA VAL A 28 -62.50 -0.41 41.89
C VAL A 28 -62.29 0.92 41.15
N ILE A 29 -62.37 2.06 41.86
CA ILE A 29 -62.10 3.38 41.27
C ILE A 29 -60.63 3.47 40.85
N LYS A 30 -59.68 3.02 41.69
CA LYS A 30 -58.25 2.98 41.39
C LYS A 30 -57.92 2.02 40.22
N ALA A 31 -58.60 0.86 40.15
CA ALA A 31 -58.44 -0.08 39.03
C ALA A 31 -59.04 0.46 37.71
N ARG A 32 -60.03 1.34 37.76
CA ARG A 32 -60.58 2.04 36.58
C ARG A 32 -59.73 3.25 36.17
N GLN A 33 -58.94 3.82 37.07
CA GLN A 33 -58.04 4.96 36.80
C GLN A 33 -56.67 4.58 36.33
N THR A 34 -56.29 3.28 36.33
CA THR A 34 -55.04 2.84 35.66
C THR A 34 -55.22 3.05 34.17
N PRO A 35 -54.42 3.93 33.58
CA PRO A 35 -54.53 4.20 32.14
C PRO A 35 -54.19 2.93 31.35
N ARG A 36 -55.13 2.43 30.56
CA ARG A 36 -54.98 1.26 29.71
C ARG A 36 -54.17 1.65 28.47
N GLY A 37 -52.89 1.33 28.42
CA GLY A 37 -51.97 1.54 27.29
C GLY A 37 -50.53 1.42 27.68
N GLU A 38 -49.69 0.87 26.83
CA GLU A 38 -48.22 0.86 27.06
C GLU A 38 -47.69 2.29 26.94
N PRO A 39 -46.89 2.77 27.89
CA PRO A 39 -46.24 4.08 27.76
C PRO A 39 -45.24 4.08 26.62
N VAL A 40 -45.35 5.03 25.70
CA VAL A 40 -44.48 5.15 24.55
C VAL A 40 -44.13 6.61 24.28
N THR A 41 -42.94 6.82 23.78
CA THR A 41 -42.53 8.11 23.23
C THR A 41 -42.84 8.16 21.74
N LEU A 42 -43.35 9.30 21.29
CA LEU A 42 -43.72 9.52 19.90
C LEU A 42 -42.81 10.60 19.30
N GLU A 43 -42.40 10.41 18.05
CA GLU A 43 -41.70 11.42 17.26
C GLU A 43 -42.32 11.57 15.89
N LYS A 44 -42.31 12.81 15.35
CA LYS A 44 -42.81 13.06 14.03
C LYS A 44 -41.82 12.70 12.96
N VAL A 45 -42.28 12.03 11.93
CA VAL A 45 -41.49 11.79 10.71
C VAL A 45 -41.23 13.12 10.03
N GLN A 46 -39.96 13.49 9.88
CA GLN A 46 -39.54 14.74 9.26
C GLN A 46 -38.52 14.48 8.17
N ARG A 47 -38.38 15.47 7.29
CA ARG A 47 -37.33 15.44 6.28
C ARG A 47 -36.05 16.04 6.85
N ARG A 48 -34.95 15.30 6.70
CA ARG A 48 -33.59 15.72 7.16
C ARG A 48 -32.57 15.32 6.13
N THR A 49 -31.43 15.97 6.16
CA THR A 49 -30.23 15.48 5.45
C THR A 49 -29.60 14.39 6.27
N ILE A 50 -29.50 13.19 5.71
CA ILE A 50 -28.86 12.03 6.32
C ILE A 50 -27.53 11.83 5.61
N ARG A 51 -26.46 11.68 6.39
CA ARG A 51 -25.13 11.36 5.90
C ARG A 51 -24.73 10.01 6.45
N GLU A 52 -24.49 9.05 5.58
CA GLU A 52 -23.95 7.77 5.99
C GLU A 52 -22.49 7.94 6.37
N VAL A 53 -22.12 7.50 7.58
CA VAL A 53 -20.80 7.65 8.16
C VAL A 53 -20.19 6.29 8.35
N VAL A 54 -18.92 6.17 7.96
CA VAL A 54 -18.07 5.03 8.28
C VAL A 54 -16.99 5.52 9.23
N SER A 55 -17.07 5.08 10.49
CA SER A 55 -16.10 5.43 11.53
C SER A 55 -14.99 4.39 11.56
N ALA A 56 -13.74 4.85 11.54
CA ALA A 56 -12.57 4.00 11.60
C ALA A 56 -11.47 4.67 12.45
N SER A 57 -10.67 3.87 13.14
CA SER A 57 -9.51 4.35 13.88
C SER A 57 -8.21 4.03 13.17
N GLY A 58 -7.20 4.85 13.39
CA GLY A 58 -5.92 4.69 12.74
C GLY A 58 -4.82 5.55 13.33
N LYS A 59 -3.75 5.71 12.55
CA LYS A 59 -2.59 6.51 12.95
C LYS A 59 -2.23 7.53 11.88
N ILE A 60 -1.67 8.65 12.35
CA ILE A 60 -1.17 9.71 11.49
C ILE A 60 0.21 9.36 10.98
N PHE A 61 0.42 9.50 9.66
CA PHE A 61 1.70 9.32 8.99
C PHE A 61 1.97 10.52 8.05
N PRO A 62 3.22 10.79 7.71
CA PRO A 62 3.52 11.72 6.64
C PRO A 62 3.10 11.12 5.28
N GLU A 63 2.61 11.97 4.38
CA GLU A 63 2.24 11.54 3.01
C GLU A 63 3.44 10.95 2.26
N THR A 64 4.65 11.49 2.51
CA THR A 64 5.89 10.99 1.91
C THR A 64 6.91 10.71 2.99
N GLU A 65 7.32 9.46 3.12
CA GLU A 65 8.42 9.03 3.97
C GLU A 65 9.40 8.20 3.15
N VAL A 66 10.69 8.60 3.18
CA VAL A 66 11.77 7.91 2.48
C VAL A 66 12.70 7.28 3.52
N LYS A 67 12.86 5.97 3.43
CA LYS A 67 13.82 5.21 4.23
C LYS A 67 15.19 5.30 3.59
N ILE A 68 16.19 5.74 4.35
CA ILE A 68 17.58 5.79 3.92
C ILE A 68 18.30 4.59 4.50
N SER A 69 18.75 3.70 3.62
CA SER A 69 19.54 2.53 3.98
C SER A 69 20.96 2.66 3.45
N SER A 70 21.90 1.98 4.09
CA SER A 70 23.27 1.95 3.60
C SER A 70 23.39 1.05 2.37
N ASP A 71 24.00 1.57 1.30
CA ASP A 71 24.34 0.81 0.09
C ASP A 71 25.69 0.11 0.20
N VAL A 72 26.51 0.47 1.21
CA VAL A 72 27.86 -0.04 1.42
C VAL A 72 28.07 -0.40 2.89
N SER A 73 28.95 -1.35 3.15
CA SER A 73 29.25 -1.79 4.51
C SER A 73 30.41 -0.99 5.10
N GLY A 74 30.34 -0.63 6.36
CA GLY A 74 31.42 0.09 7.05
C GLY A 74 30.98 0.69 8.37
N GLU A 75 31.89 1.37 9.06
CA GLU A 75 31.64 2.09 10.30
C GLU A 75 31.27 3.54 9.98
N VAL A 76 30.25 4.07 10.65
CA VAL A 76 29.82 5.47 10.55
C VAL A 76 30.83 6.35 11.29
N VAL A 77 31.66 7.06 10.54
CA VAL A 77 32.72 7.93 11.11
C VAL A 77 32.19 9.27 11.54
N GLU A 78 31.28 9.84 10.74
CA GLU A 78 30.67 11.14 10.98
C GLU A 78 29.18 11.06 10.74
N LEU A 79 28.41 11.69 11.63
CA LEU A 79 26.97 11.84 11.55
C LEU A 79 26.67 13.33 11.71
N PHE A 80 26.07 13.97 10.68
CA PHE A 80 25.86 15.40 10.59
C PHE A 80 24.48 15.86 10.99
N VAL A 81 23.57 14.92 11.26
CA VAL A 81 22.14 15.17 11.52
C VAL A 81 21.69 14.47 12.78
N ARG A 82 20.64 15.02 13.38
CA ARG A 82 19.92 14.46 14.54
C ARG A 82 18.46 14.24 14.19
N GLU A 83 17.78 13.45 14.99
CA GLU A 83 16.34 13.31 14.88
C GLU A 83 15.64 14.66 15.11
N GLY A 84 14.74 15.01 14.18
CA GLY A 84 14.06 16.31 14.17
C GLY A 84 14.72 17.40 13.32
N ASP A 85 15.95 17.19 12.82
CA ASP A 85 16.63 18.17 11.97
C ASP A 85 15.95 18.27 10.59
N SER A 86 15.88 19.50 10.06
CA SER A 86 15.46 19.75 8.69
C SER A 86 16.63 19.59 7.73
N VAL A 87 16.43 18.85 6.65
CA VAL A 87 17.44 18.57 5.63
C VAL A 87 16.94 18.93 4.23
N VAL A 88 17.88 19.32 3.37
CA VAL A 88 17.62 19.65 1.96
C VAL A 88 18.16 18.53 1.07
N ALA A 89 17.49 18.28 -0.06
CA ALA A 89 17.95 17.29 -1.04
C ALA A 89 19.41 17.56 -1.46
N GLY A 90 20.24 16.51 -1.45
CA GLY A 90 21.69 16.56 -1.68
C GLY A 90 22.56 16.91 -0.45
N GLN A 91 21.96 17.21 0.69
CA GLN A 91 22.72 17.45 1.94
C GLN A 91 23.36 16.15 2.44
N ILE A 92 24.60 16.25 2.92
CA ILE A 92 25.34 15.12 3.51
C ILE A 92 24.74 14.82 4.89
N LEU A 93 24.35 13.58 5.10
CA LEU A 93 23.73 13.10 6.35
C LEU A 93 24.73 12.35 7.21
N ALA A 94 25.51 11.45 6.60
CA ALA A 94 26.49 10.63 7.29
C ALA A 94 27.67 10.29 6.37
N LYS A 95 28.80 9.96 6.95
CA LYS A 95 29.98 9.39 6.26
C LYS A 95 30.33 8.04 6.84
N ILE A 96 30.46 7.06 5.98
CA ILE A 96 30.95 5.74 6.26
C ILE A 96 32.45 5.72 6.01
N ARG A 97 33.22 4.96 6.76
CA ARG A 97 34.69 4.87 6.66
C ARG A 97 35.13 4.54 5.23
N PRO A 98 35.90 5.44 4.56
CA PRO A 98 36.17 5.31 3.13
C PRO A 98 37.47 4.53 2.83
N ASP A 99 38.32 4.20 3.84
CA ASP A 99 39.70 3.76 3.64
C ASP A 99 39.82 2.53 2.75
N GLU A 100 38.93 1.55 2.92
CA GLU A 100 38.90 0.34 2.12
C GLU A 100 38.50 0.64 0.66
N TYR A 101 37.52 1.52 0.48
CA TYR A 101 37.03 1.95 -0.85
C TYR A 101 38.04 2.82 -1.57
N LEU A 102 38.76 3.71 -0.86
CA LEU A 102 39.90 4.46 -1.41
C LEU A 102 40.99 3.54 -1.93
N SER A 103 41.42 2.58 -1.10
CA SER A 103 42.40 1.59 -1.52
C SER A 103 41.97 0.75 -2.71
N ALA A 104 40.65 0.43 -2.80
CA ALA A 104 40.09 -0.26 -3.96
C ALA A 104 40.17 0.61 -5.23
N VAL A 105 39.83 1.90 -5.13
CA VAL A 105 39.95 2.85 -6.27
C VAL A 105 41.38 2.99 -6.72
N GLU A 106 42.37 3.07 -5.80
CA GLU A 106 43.79 3.13 -6.14
C GLU A 106 44.27 1.86 -6.87
N ARG A 107 43.85 0.67 -6.43
CA ARG A 107 44.10 -0.60 -7.13
C ARG A 107 43.47 -0.59 -8.54
N GLY A 108 42.24 -0.12 -8.66
CA GLY A 108 41.55 0.01 -9.96
C GLY A 108 42.25 1.00 -10.90
N GLN A 109 42.79 2.12 -10.38
CA GLN A 109 43.58 3.07 -11.15
C GLN A 109 44.89 2.45 -11.63
N ALA A 110 45.57 1.67 -10.78
CA ALA A 110 46.81 0.96 -11.13
C ALA A 110 46.52 -0.10 -12.25
N ALA A 111 45.42 -0.81 -12.15
CA ALA A 111 44.99 -1.76 -13.19
C ALA A 111 44.72 -1.06 -14.53
N LEU A 112 44.07 0.11 -14.55
CA LEU A 112 43.86 0.92 -15.74
C LEU A 112 45.20 1.36 -16.35
N ASN A 113 46.14 1.85 -15.53
CA ASN A 113 47.47 2.26 -15.99
C ASN A 113 48.23 1.07 -16.61
N SER A 114 48.12 -0.13 -16.03
CA SER A 114 48.69 -1.36 -16.57
C SER A 114 48.09 -1.74 -17.93
N ALA A 115 46.78 -1.64 -18.09
CA ALA A 115 46.10 -1.90 -19.36
C ALA A 115 46.51 -0.89 -20.46
N GLN A 116 46.68 0.39 -20.08
CA GLN A 116 47.21 1.43 -21.00
C GLN A 116 48.64 1.13 -21.43
N ALA A 117 49.54 0.70 -20.51
CA ALA A 117 50.89 0.28 -20.82
C ALA A 117 50.89 -0.94 -21.78
N GLN A 118 50.02 -1.92 -21.57
CA GLN A 118 49.86 -3.08 -22.48
C GLN A 118 49.44 -2.66 -23.88
N ARG A 119 48.51 -1.70 -24.00
CA ARG A 119 48.14 -1.15 -25.32
C ARG A 119 49.31 -0.47 -26.00
N GLN A 120 50.16 0.29 -25.24
CA GLN A 120 51.37 0.94 -25.77
C GLN A 120 52.39 -0.09 -26.30
N ILE A 121 52.60 -1.20 -25.55
CA ILE A 121 53.45 -2.30 -26.00
C ILE A 121 52.92 -2.90 -27.32
N SER A 122 51.64 -3.16 -27.40
CA SER A 122 50.98 -3.67 -28.63
C SER A 122 51.12 -2.70 -29.80
N ALA A 123 51.03 -1.39 -29.55
CA ALA A 123 51.21 -0.36 -30.55
C ALA A 123 52.65 -0.35 -31.08
N SER A 124 53.66 -0.42 -30.19
CA SER A 124 55.08 -0.49 -30.60
C SER A 124 55.40 -1.76 -31.39
N ASN A 125 54.77 -2.89 -31.07
CA ASN A 125 54.92 -4.13 -31.83
C ASN A 125 54.33 -4.00 -33.24
N ALA A 126 53.22 -3.30 -33.41
CA ALA A 126 52.62 -3.03 -34.73
C ALA A 126 53.49 -2.08 -35.53
N GLU A 127 54.06 -1.03 -34.92
CA GLU A 127 54.98 -0.11 -35.54
C GLU A 127 56.25 -0.85 -36.04
N SER A 128 56.81 -1.77 -35.21
CA SER A 128 57.93 -2.62 -35.65
C SER A 128 57.56 -3.50 -36.87
N SER A 129 56.34 -4.05 -36.88
CA SER A 129 55.84 -4.83 -38.00
C SER A 129 55.65 -3.96 -39.27
N MET A 130 55.27 -2.69 -39.14
CA MET A 130 55.19 -1.74 -40.28
C MET A 130 56.61 -1.46 -40.85
N ALA A 131 57.59 -1.23 -39.97
CA ALA A 131 58.99 -1.03 -40.42
C ALA A 131 59.50 -2.25 -41.19
N GLN A 132 59.20 -3.48 -40.74
CA GLN A 132 59.53 -4.72 -41.48
C GLN A 132 58.87 -4.80 -42.84
N ILE A 133 57.61 -4.37 -42.99
CA ILE A 133 56.91 -4.31 -44.26
C ILE A 133 57.62 -3.33 -45.25
N GLU A 134 57.98 -2.13 -44.76
CA GLU A 134 58.70 -1.15 -45.61
C GLU A 134 60.05 -1.71 -46.09
N GLN A 135 60.78 -2.43 -45.27
CA GLN A 135 62.00 -3.11 -45.66
C GLN A 135 61.77 -4.17 -46.75
N LEU A 136 60.76 -5.04 -46.59
CA LEU A 136 60.40 -6.08 -47.56
C LEU A 136 59.87 -5.49 -48.86
N LYS A 137 59.16 -4.39 -48.79
CA LYS A 137 58.63 -3.64 -49.93
C LYS A 137 59.77 -3.03 -50.77
N ALA A 138 60.79 -2.45 -50.09
CA ALA A 138 62.00 -1.96 -50.79
C ALA A 138 62.72 -3.09 -51.47
N GLU A 139 62.86 -4.26 -50.83
CA GLU A 139 63.48 -5.44 -51.41
C GLU A 139 62.69 -5.97 -52.62
N LYS A 140 61.36 -6.08 -52.49
CA LYS A 140 60.50 -6.44 -53.64
C LYS A 140 60.68 -5.47 -54.84
N ASN A 141 60.70 -4.14 -54.59
CA ASN A 141 60.91 -3.13 -55.58
C ASN A 141 62.26 -3.28 -56.29
N ARG A 142 63.35 -3.62 -55.58
CA ARG A 142 64.64 -3.93 -56.11
C ARG A 142 64.57 -5.12 -57.09
N ILE A 143 63.89 -6.22 -56.69
CA ILE A 143 63.70 -7.42 -57.51
C ILE A 143 62.85 -7.10 -58.75
N VAL A 144 61.80 -6.29 -58.61
CA VAL A 144 60.93 -5.83 -59.71
C VAL A 144 61.78 -5.12 -60.77
N ALA A 145 62.67 -4.18 -60.40
CA ALA A 145 63.54 -3.47 -61.32
C ALA A 145 64.50 -4.43 -62.07
N GLN A 146 65.07 -5.42 -61.37
CA GLN A 146 65.91 -6.44 -61.96
C GLN A 146 65.12 -7.33 -62.97
N LEU A 147 63.88 -7.71 -62.60
CA LEU A 147 62.99 -8.52 -63.44
C LEU A 147 62.64 -7.78 -64.73
N GLU A 148 62.27 -6.47 -64.66
CA GLU A 148 61.98 -5.65 -65.79
C GLU A 148 63.20 -5.55 -66.74
N ALA A 149 64.40 -5.34 -66.19
CA ALA A 149 65.62 -5.35 -67.01
C ALA A 149 65.83 -6.71 -67.71
N ALA A 150 65.68 -7.82 -66.96
CA ALA A 150 65.83 -9.18 -67.49
C ALA A 150 64.77 -9.49 -68.57
N ARG A 151 63.52 -9.06 -68.35
CA ARG A 151 62.43 -9.17 -69.39
C ARG A 151 62.77 -8.41 -70.67
N GLY A 152 63.35 -7.21 -70.51
CA GLY A 152 63.80 -6.41 -71.70
C GLY A 152 64.92 -7.08 -72.47
N ILE A 153 65.88 -7.69 -71.72
CA ILE A 153 67.01 -8.43 -72.30
C ILE A 153 66.48 -9.71 -73.02
N HIS A 154 65.65 -10.49 -72.28
CA HIS A 154 65.12 -11.74 -72.87
C HIS A 154 64.29 -11.50 -74.10
N ARG A 155 63.42 -10.49 -74.17
CA ARG A 155 62.62 -10.12 -75.31
C ARG A 155 63.52 -9.78 -76.55
N ARG A 156 64.61 -9.07 -76.31
CA ARG A 156 65.61 -8.80 -77.39
C ARG A 156 66.30 -10.07 -77.88
N ASN A 157 66.73 -10.89 -76.90
CA ASN A 157 67.43 -12.15 -77.20
C ASN A 157 66.49 -13.14 -77.99
N GLU A 158 65.24 -13.20 -77.63
CA GLU A 158 64.20 -13.99 -78.32
C GLU A 158 64.01 -13.57 -79.75
N GLN A 159 63.99 -12.25 -80.03
CA GLN A 159 63.89 -11.73 -81.37
C GLN A 159 65.15 -12.07 -82.24
N LEU A 160 66.36 -11.84 -81.69
CA LEU A 160 67.63 -12.16 -82.35
C LEU A 160 67.82 -13.67 -82.60
N TYR A 161 67.33 -14.51 -81.69
CA TYR A 161 67.31 -15.96 -81.88
C TYR A 161 66.37 -16.39 -82.99
N ARG A 162 65.15 -15.81 -83.10
CA ARG A 162 64.22 -16.02 -84.21
C ARG A 162 64.79 -15.60 -85.55
N GLU A 163 65.62 -14.54 -85.58
CA GLU A 163 66.31 -14.05 -86.75
C GLU A 163 67.59 -14.88 -87.08
N GLY A 164 67.91 -15.88 -86.26
CA GLY A 164 69.09 -16.77 -86.49
C GLY A 164 70.43 -16.13 -86.11
N ILE A 165 70.48 -14.98 -85.45
CA ILE A 165 71.67 -14.22 -85.11
C ILE A 165 72.28 -14.63 -83.76
N LEU A 166 71.45 -15.14 -82.82
CA LEU A 166 71.86 -15.50 -81.46
C LEU A 166 71.96 -17.02 -81.28
N SER A 167 72.94 -17.50 -80.47
CA SER A 167 73.09 -18.93 -80.21
C SER A 167 71.94 -19.44 -79.30
N GLN A 168 71.60 -20.74 -79.46
CA GLN A 168 70.61 -21.39 -78.56
C GLN A 168 70.97 -21.32 -77.09
N GLN A 169 72.27 -21.42 -76.77
CA GLN A 169 72.76 -21.36 -75.39
C GLN A 169 72.54 -19.99 -74.76
N ASP A 170 72.75 -18.91 -75.50
CA ASP A 170 72.53 -17.54 -74.98
C ASP A 170 71.03 -17.25 -74.78
N TYR A 171 70.19 -17.76 -75.67
CA TYR A 171 68.71 -17.70 -75.45
C TYR A 171 68.26 -18.44 -74.21
N GLU A 172 68.75 -19.72 -74.05
CA GLU A 172 68.45 -20.54 -72.89
C GLU A 172 68.96 -19.91 -71.58
N ASN A 173 70.14 -19.32 -71.57
CA ASN A 173 70.70 -18.57 -70.49
C ASN A 173 69.82 -17.38 -70.05
N SER A 174 69.35 -16.61 -71.05
CA SER A 174 68.50 -15.46 -70.79
C SER A 174 67.09 -15.89 -70.22
N LEU A 175 66.56 -17.02 -70.76
CA LEU A 175 65.33 -17.60 -70.26
C LEU A 175 65.46 -18.12 -68.78
N SER A 176 66.57 -18.80 -68.51
CA SER A 176 66.87 -19.32 -67.18
C SER A 176 66.99 -18.19 -66.11
N ASN A 177 67.69 -17.09 -66.51
CA ASN A 177 67.81 -15.90 -65.64
C ASN A 177 66.48 -15.21 -65.40
N LEU A 178 65.64 -15.10 -66.49
CA LEU A 178 64.28 -14.56 -66.37
C LEU A 178 63.43 -15.39 -65.37
N ARG A 179 63.41 -16.74 -65.49
CA ARG A 179 62.68 -17.64 -64.59
C ARG A 179 63.22 -17.59 -63.19
N ALA A 180 64.52 -17.45 -63.01
CA ALA A 180 65.13 -17.30 -61.66
C ALA A 180 64.62 -16.01 -60.98
N LEU A 181 64.55 -14.88 -61.72
CA LEU A 181 64.05 -13.62 -61.18
C LEU A 181 62.51 -13.60 -60.97
N GLU A 182 61.77 -14.32 -61.84
CA GLU A 182 60.32 -14.53 -61.60
C GLU A 182 60.06 -15.34 -60.36
N SER A 183 60.87 -16.36 -60.05
CA SER A 183 60.81 -17.13 -58.82
C SER A 183 61.21 -16.27 -57.61
N ALA A 184 62.27 -15.44 -57.77
CA ALA A 184 62.68 -14.52 -56.68
C ALA A 184 61.62 -13.45 -56.42
N TYR A 185 60.92 -12.93 -57.41
CA TYR A 185 59.79 -12.03 -57.23
C TYR A 185 58.65 -12.71 -56.52
N ALA A 186 58.26 -13.93 -56.88
CA ALA A 186 57.20 -14.68 -56.26
C ALA A 186 57.51 -14.93 -54.74
N ALA A 187 58.78 -15.25 -54.42
CA ALA A 187 59.24 -15.43 -53.05
C ALA A 187 59.18 -14.13 -52.24
N ALA A 188 59.63 -13.00 -52.84
CA ALA A 188 59.56 -11.68 -52.16
C ALA A 188 58.10 -11.22 -51.95
N ASP A 189 57.21 -11.48 -52.91
CA ASP A 189 55.81 -11.18 -52.81
C ASP A 189 55.12 -12.02 -51.69
N ALA A 190 55.44 -13.30 -51.66
CA ALA A 190 54.98 -14.18 -50.57
C ALA A 190 55.48 -13.71 -49.16
N SER A 191 56.71 -13.28 -49.06
CA SER A 191 57.30 -12.74 -47.83
C SER A 191 56.64 -11.45 -47.41
N LEU A 192 56.34 -10.55 -48.37
CA LEU A 192 55.62 -9.31 -48.10
C LEU A 192 54.19 -9.60 -47.57
N LYS A 193 53.47 -10.50 -48.26
CA LYS A 193 52.11 -10.91 -47.84
C LYS A 193 52.12 -11.56 -46.46
N ALA A 194 53.10 -12.34 -46.10
CA ALA A 194 53.27 -12.89 -44.77
C ALA A 194 53.45 -11.78 -43.72
N ALA A 195 54.28 -10.78 -43.99
CA ALA A 195 54.51 -9.64 -43.12
C ALA A 195 53.25 -8.77 -42.94
N GLU A 196 52.46 -8.57 -44.06
CA GLU A 196 51.17 -7.89 -43.99
C GLU A 196 50.16 -8.62 -43.06
N LYS A 197 50.14 -9.96 -43.12
CA LYS A 197 49.35 -10.78 -42.17
C LYS A 197 49.79 -10.63 -40.74
N ASN A 198 51.11 -10.56 -40.52
CA ASN A 198 51.66 -10.32 -39.15
C ASN A 198 51.27 -8.94 -38.64
N LEU A 199 51.29 -7.90 -39.49
CA LEU A 199 50.80 -6.56 -39.10
C LEU A 199 49.32 -6.60 -38.75
N ALA A 200 48.50 -7.27 -39.56
CA ALA A 200 47.05 -7.40 -39.27
C ALA A 200 46.80 -8.07 -37.90
N SER A 201 47.59 -9.08 -37.56
CA SER A 201 47.59 -9.72 -36.24
C SER A 201 48.03 -8.77 -35.13
N ALA A 202 49.06 -7.98 -35.31
CA ALA A 202 49.53 -6.98 -34.38
C ALA A 202 48.47 -5.88 -34.15
N GLN A 203 47.82 -5.43 -35.19
CA GLN A 203 46.67 -4.49 -35.12
C GLN A 203 45.46 -5.10 -34.40
N ALA A 204 45.20 -6.40 -34.55
CA ALA A 204 44.16 -7.08 -33.77
C ALA A 204 44.51 -7.10 -32.30
N ASN A 205 45.80 -7.29 -31.96
CA ASN A 205 46.27 -7.24 -30.55
C ASN A 205 46.09 -5.85 -29.93
N ILE A 206 46.24 -4.76 -30.68
CA ILE A 206 45.91 -3.40 -30.21
C ILE A 206 44.42 -3.32 -29.84
N ARG A 207 43.50 -3.81 -30.68
CA ARG A 207 42.07 -3.82 -30.38
C ARG A 207 41.75 -4.63 -29.13
N VAL A 208 42.40 -5.78 -28.93
CA VAL A 208 42.26 -6.58 -27.69
C VAL A 208 42.73 -5.78 -26.49
N ALA A 209 43.85 -5.08 -26.56
CA ALA A 209 44.32 -4.23 -25.49
C ALA A 209 43.40 -3.03 -25.22
N GLU A 210 42.79 -2.46 -26.25
CA GLU A 210 41.76 -1.40 -26.12
C GLU A 210 40.50 -1.90 -25.36
N PHE A 211 40.03 -3.12 -25.62
CA PHE A 211 38.98 -3.74 -24.85
C PHE A 211 39.41 -3.98 -23.37
N GLY A 212 40.67 -4.31 -23.17
CA GLY A 212 41.29 -4.39 -21.82
C GLY A 212 41.22 -3.06 -21.05
N ILE A 213 41.52 -1.94 -21.74
CA ILE A 213 41.38 -0.59 -21.18
C ILE A 213 39.91 -0.29 -20.84
N ALA A 214 38.97 -0.57 -21.77
CA ALA A 214 37.54 -0.34 -21.53
C ALA A 214 37.01 -1.14 -20.32
N SER A 215 37.45 -2.39 -20.18
CA SER A 215 37.12 -3.23 -19.01
C SER A 215 37.66 -2.64 -17.70
N ALA A 216 38.94 -2.25 -17.68
CA ALA A 216 39.58 -1.64 -16.51
C ALA A 216 38.95 -0.30 -16.12
N GLN A 217 38.51 0.50 -17.14
CA GLN A 217 37.78 1.75 -16.91
C GLN A 217 36.39 1.50 -16.30
N ALA A 218 35.67 0.47 -16.76
CA ALA A 218 34.37 0.09 -16.21
C ALA A 218 34.50 -0.32 -14.74
N THR A 219 35.47 -1.16 -14.43
CA THR A 219 35.77 -1.57 -13.05
C THR A 219 36.17 -0.38 -12.17
N LEU A 220 37.01 0.51 -12.66
CA LEU A 220 37.37 1.74 -11.92
C LEU A 220 36.17 2.63 -11.65
N LYS A 221 35.25 2.77 -12.60
CA LYS A 221 34.01 3.52 -12.42
C LYS A 221 33.12 2.90 -11.34
N GLU A 222 33.00 1.58 -11.30
CA GLU A 222 32.26 0.85 -10.26
C GLU A 222 32.86 1.11 -8.87
N LEU A 223 34.18 0.99 -8.72
CA LEU A 223 34.88 1.26 -7.47
C LEU A 223 34.71 2.72 -7.02
N ARG A 224 34.77 3.68 -7.92
CA ARG A 224 34.49 5.09 -7.63
C ARG A 224 33.05 5.33 -7.19
N THR A 225 32.08 4.65 -7.81
CA THR A 225 30.68 4.71 -7.40
C THR A 225 30.50 4.16 -6.00
N SER A 226 31.17 3.04 -5.67
CA SER A 226 31.14 2.47 -4.33
C SER A 226 31.75 3.42 -3.30
N LEU A 227 32.82 4.11 -3.64
CA LEU A 227 33.40 5.16 -2.81
C LEU A 227 32.44 6.35 -2.62
N GLN A 228 31.75 6.80 -3.66
CA GLN A 228 30.76 7.87 -3.55
C GLN A 228 29.62 7.47 -2.60
N LYS A 229 29.21 6.21 -2.60
CA LYS A 229 28.16 5.68 -1.71
C LYS A 229 28.57 5.64 -0.23
N THR A 230 29.84 5.84 0.10
CA THR A 230 30.27 6.02 1.51
C THR A 230 29.80 7.36 2.08
N ILE A 231 29.44 8.32 1.24
CA ILE A 231 28.86 9.59 1.62
C ILE A 231 27.34 9.48 1.43
N VAL A 232 26.61 9.36 2.53
CA VAL A 232 25.15 9.24 2.51
C VAL A 232 24.55 10.63 2.40
N VAL A 233 23.73 10.85 1.35
CA VAL A 233 23.08 12.14 1.09
C VAL A 233 21.56 12.00 1.13
N ALA A 234 20.86 13.10 1.44
CA ALA A 234 19.40 13.17 1.42
C ALA A 234 18.89 13.13 -0.03
N PRO A 235 18.03 12.17 -0.42
CA PRO A 235 17.45 12.12 -1.75
C PRO A 235 16.30 13.15 -1.92
N VAL A 236 15.67 13.56 -0.82
CA VAL A 236 14.55 14.51 -0.78
C VAL A 236 14.75 15.50 0.37
N SER A 237 14.15 16.67 0.25
CA SER A 237 14.07 17.63 1.37
C SER A 237 12.98 17.22 2.33
N GLY A 238 13.21 17.37 3.63
CA GLY A 238 12.24 16.98 4.67
C GLY A 238 12.86 17.08 6.06
N ILE A 239 12.32 16.31 7.00
CA ILE A 239 12.77 16.25 8.39
C ILE A 239 13.16 14.82 8.70
N ILE A 240 14.21 14.64 9.50
CA ILE A 240 14.60 13.34 10.03
C ILE A 240 13.53 12.88 11.03
N SER A 241 12.64 11.99 10.60
CA SER A 241 11.55 11.46 11.43
C SER A 241 12.04 10.39 12.39
N LYS A 242 13.10 9.67 12.01
CA LYS A 242 13.72 8.63 12.81
C LYS A 242 15.20 8.47 12.46
N LEU A 243 16.04 8.31 13.47
CA LEU A 243 17.47 8.03 13.34
C LEU A 243 17.78 6.70 14.05
N ASN A 244 18.19 5.69 13.27
CA ASN A 244 18.42 4.33 13.80
C ASN A 244 19.90 4.02 14.00
N ILE A 245 20.81 4.97 13.75
CA ILE A 245 22.26 4.76 13.82
C ILE A 245 22.95 5.79 14.69
N GLU A 246 24.09 5.40 15.24
CA GLU A 246 24.96 6.26 16.01
C GLU A 246 26.38 6.34 15.38
N LYS A 247 27.13 7.39 15.74
CA LYS A 247 28.52 7.52 15.34
C LYS A 247 29.36 6.38 15.96
N GLY A 248 30.15 5.68 15.13
CA GLY A 248 30.91 4.51 15.51
C GLY A 248 30.21 3.17 15.28
N GLU A 249 28.92 3.19 14.92
CA GLU A 249 28.16 1.99 14.62
C GLU A 249 28.54 1.43 13.24
N ARG A 250 28.47 0.09 13.11
CA ARG A 250 28.76 -0.59 11.85
C ARG A 250 27.46 -0.87 11.09
N VAL A 251 27.35 -0.32 9.88
CA VAL A 251 26.26 -0.56 8.96
C VAL A 251 26.65 -1.59 7.91
N VAL A 252 25.67 -2.33 7.43
CA VAL A 252 25.83 -3.34 6.37
C VAL A 252 25.00 -2.95 5.18
N GLY A 253 25.61 -2.94 4.00
CA GLY A 253 24.94 -2.73 2.73
C GLY A 253 25.55 -3.67 1.70
N THR A 254 24.76 -4.59 1.16
CA THR A 254 25.17 -5.51 0.10
C THR A 254 24.11 -5.58 -0.98
N LEU A 255 24.52 -5.97 -2.20
CA LEU A 255 23.59 -6.16 -3.31
C LEU A 255 22.58 -7.31 -3.10
N GLN A 256 22.87 -8.24 -2.17
CA GLN A 256 22.05 -9.42 -1.93
C GLN A 256 21.14 -9.29 -0.71
N MET A 257 21.36 -8.33 0.17
CA MET A 257 20.57 -8.12 1.39
C MET A 257 20.16 -6.67 1.50
N ALA A 258 18.94 -6.44 1.98
CA ALA A 258 18.49 -5.09 2.32
C ALA A 258 19.51 -4.46 3.29
N GLY A 259 20.02 -3.27 2.93
CA GLY A 259 20.96 -2.53 3.76
C GLY A 259 20.38 -2.14 5.12
N THR A 260 21.24 -1.91 6.09
CA THR A 260 20.83 -1.38 7.40
C THR A 260 20.08 -0.07 7.21
N GLU A 261 18.84 0.01 7.70
CA GLU A 261 18.07 1.25 7.72
C GLU A 261 18.72 2.24 8.68
N MET A 262 19.28 3.31 8.12
CA MET A 262 20.03 4.31 8.88
C MET A 262 19.12 5.38 9.47
N MET A 263 18.20 5.92 8.66
CA MET A 263 17.29 6.98 9.06
C MET A 263 16.11 7.08 8.12
N ARG A 264 15.10 7.87 8.50
CA ARG A 264 13.95 8.21 7.67
C ARG A 264 13.83 9.70 7.50
N ILE A 265 13.53 10.12 6.29
CA ILE A 265 13.20 11.50 5.96
C ILE A 265 11.73 11.58 5.61
N ALA A 266 11.00 12.44 6.32
CA ALA A 266 9.57 12.62 6.14
C ALA A 266 9.22 14.07 5.81
N ASN A 267 8.20 14.26 4.98
CA ASN A 267 7.61 15.57 4.75
C ASN A 267 6.46 15.77 5.76
N LEU A 268 6.72 16.53 6.81
CA LEU A 268 5.72 16.80 7.85
C LEU A 268 4.74 17.94 7.51
N HIS A 269 4.87 18.59 6.34
CA HIS A 269 3.91 19.59 5.89
C HIS A 269 2.62 18.97 5.33
N SER A 270 2.68 17.74 4.85
CA SER A 270 1.53 17.00 4.35
C SER A 270 1.39 15.70 5.14
N MET A 271 0.31 15.61 5.91
CA MET A 271 0.03 14.47 6.78
C MET A 271 -1.24 13.73 6.33
N GLU A 272 -1.24 12.43 6.48
CA GLU A 272 -2.39 11.56 6.23
C GLU A 272 -2.67 10.68 7.45
N VAL A 273 -3.94 10.33 7.63
CA VAL A 273 -4.35 9.30 8.59
C VAL A 273 -4.55 8.00 7.84
N GLN A 274 -3.86 6.96 8.25
CA GLN A 274 -4.07 5.60 7.75
C GLN A 274 -5.01 4.89 8.72
N VAL A 275 -6.24 4.68 8.28
CA VAL A 275 -7.30 4.03 9.06
C VAL A 275 -7.59 2.63 8.54
N GLU A 276 -8.01 1.75 9.44
CA GLU A 276 -8.43 0.40 9.13
C GLU A 276 -9.95 0.33 9.04
N VAL A 277 -10.46 0.11 7.82
CA VAL A 277 -11.88 -0.01 7.53
C VAL A 277 -12.24 -1.47 7.31
N SER A 278 -13.37 -1.92 7.87
CA SER A 278 -13.84 -3.30 7.74
C SER A 278 -14.26 -3.64 6.31
N GLU A 279 -14.22 -4.95 5.96
CA GLU A 279 -14.66 -5.47 4.65
C GLU A 279 -16.11 -5.09 4.32
N ASN A 280 -16.98 -4.99 5.34
CA ASN A 280 -18.39 -4.65 5.14
C ASN A 280 -18.60 -3.17 4.75
N ASP A 281 -17.70 -2.29 5.19
CA ASP A 281 -17.84 -0.85 5.02
C ASP A 281 -16.97 -0.28 3.91
N ILE A 282 -15.89 -1.00 3.52
CA ILE A 282 -14.98 -0.53 2.46
C ILE A 282 -15.68 -0.30 1.12
N LEU A 283 -16.71 -1.10 0.80
CA LEU A 283 -17.49 -0.97 -0.43
C LEU A 283 -18.29 0.33 -0.51
N LYS A 284 -18.50 1.00 0.63
CA LYS A 284 -19.22 2.28 0.70
C LYS A 284 -18.27 3.46 0.55
N VAL A 285 -16.99 3.28 0.85
CA VAL A 285 -15.97 4.34 0.83
C VAL A 285 -15.46 4.53 -0.60
N SER A 286 -15.31 5.78 -1.01
CA SER A 286 -14.77 6.16 -2.32
C SER A 286 -13.70 7.23 -2.17
N VAL A 287 -12.72 7.22 -3.09
CA VAL A 287 -11.71 8.28 -3.16
C VAL A 287 -12.38 9.62 -3.37
N GLY A 288 -11.97 10.63 -2.60
CA GLY A 288 -12.55 11.97 -2.61
C GLY A 288 -13.66 12.19 -1.57
N ASN A 289 -14.12 11.15 -0.84
CA ASN A 289 -15.05 11.34 0.27
C ASN A 289 -14.47 12.31 1.31
N GLU A 290 -15.32 13.20 1.82
CA GLU A 290 -14.97 14.08 2.93
C GLU A 290 -14.91 13.28 4.23
N ALA A 291 -14.03 13.68 5.13
CA ALA A 291 -13.88 13.03 6.42
C ALA A 291 -13.60 14.05 7.52
N ASP A 292 -14.17 13.77 8.68
CA ASP A 292 -13.85 14.45 9.92
C ASP A 292 -12.86 13.62 10.71
N ILE A 293 -11.77 14.25 11.14
CA ILE A 293 -10.65 13.61 11.80
C ILE A 293 -10.55 14.17 13.21
N GLU A 294 -10.67 13.32 14.20
CA GLU A 294 -10.46 13.64 15.61
C GLU A 294 -9.13 13.00 16.04
N VAL A 295 -8.18 13.82 16.46
CA VAL A 295 -6.87 13.36 16.92
C VAL A 295 -6.85 13.33 18.44
N ASP A 296 -6.49 12.20 19.03
CA ASP A 296 -6.52 12.00 20.49
C ASP A 296 -5.69 13.03 21.27
N ALA A 297 -4.64 13.57 20.65
CA ALA A 297 -3.79 14.59 21.24
C ALA A 297 -4.45 16.00 21.29
N TYR A 298 -5.54 16.22 20.55
CA TYR A 298 -6.24 17.50 20.42
C TYR A 298 -7.73 17.33 20.74
N LEU A 299 -8.03 17.02 22.00
CA LEU A 299 -9.39 16.76 22.49
C LEU A 299 -10.37 17.87 22.10
N GLY A 300 -11.51 17.47 21.51
CA GLY A 300 -12.60 18.38 21.13
C GLY A 300 -12.32 19.21 19.89
N ARG A 301 -11.27 18.91 19.12
CA ARG A 301 -10.98 19.57 17.85
C ARG A 301 -11.12 18.59 16.68
N ILE A 302 -11.91 19.00 15.70
CA ILE A 302 -12.16 18.24 14.49
C ILE A 302 -11.34 18.87 13.35
N PHE A 303 -10.55 18.06 12.67
CA PHE A 303 -9.83 18.42 11.48
C PHE A 303 -10.57 17.89 10.26
N LYS A 304 -10.57 18.64 9.18
CA LYS A 304 -11.17 18.22 7.90
C LYS A 304 -10.13 17.49 7.07
N GLY A 305 -10.60 16.47 6.34
CA GLY A 305 -9.76 15.72 5.43
C GLY A 305 -10.55 15.14 4.28
N LYS A 306 -9.82 14.50 3.35
CA LYS A 306 -10.41 13.79 2.21
C LYS A 306 -9.71 12.46 2.01
N VAL A 307 -10.48 11.45 1.62
CA VAL A 307 -9.95 10.14 1.24
C VAL A 307 -9.07 10.31 0.01
N SER A 308 -7.78 10.03 0.14
CA SER A 308 -6.78 10.13 -0.94
C SER A 308 -6.58 8.80 -1.66
N GLU A 309 -6.56 7.70 -0.91
CA GLU A 309 -6.27 6.37 -1.44
C GLU A 309 -6.97 5.28 -0.64
N ILE A 310 -7.36 4.20 -1.31
CA ILE A 310 -7.93 3.00 -0.70
C ILE A 310 -7.06 1.82 -1.11
N ALA A 311 -6.51 1.08 -0.14
CA ALA A 311 -5.69 -0.09 -0.42
C ALA A 311 -6.54 -1.20 -1.07
N ASN A 312 -6.02 -1.76 -2.18
CA ASN A 312 -6.69 -2.85 -2.90
C ASN A 312 -6.48 -4.23 -2.25
N SER A 313 -5.61 -4.32 -1.25
CA SER A 313 -5.32 -5.57 -0.51
C SER A 313 -5.60 -5.39 0.96
N ALA A 314 -6.07 -6.47 1.59
CA ALA A 314 -6.31 -6.48 3.03
C ALA A 314 -4.99 -6.39 3.83
N SER A 315 -5.02 -5.72 4.95
CA SER A 315 -3.85 -5.50 5.83
C SER A 315 -3.31 -6.80 6.44
N ASN A 316 -4.15 -7.84 6.57
CA ASN A 316 -3.81 -9.10 7.24
C ASN A 316 -3.18 -10.15 6.32
N ILE A 317 -3.06 -9.87 5.00
CA ILE A 317 -2.38 -10.79 4.07
C ILE A 317 -0.89 -10.49 4.14
N SER A 318 -0.20 -11.05 5.14
CA SER A 318 1.26 -11.00 5.22
C SER A 318 1.84 -11.90 4.12
N THR A 319 2.36 -11.29 3.07
CA THR A 319 3.09 -11.94 1.97
C THR A 319 4.48 -12.38 2.47
N GLY A 320 4.54 -13.21 3.48
CA GLY A 320 5.76 -13.82 3.99
C GLY A 320 5.99 -15.16 3.31
N ALA A 321 7.00 -15.26 2.44
CA ALA A 321 7.38 -16.43 1.64
C ALA A 321 7.84 -17.67 2.42
N THR A 322 7.62 -17.76 3.73
CA THR A 322 8.09 -18.87 4.58
C THR A 322 7.05 -19.41 5.56
N GLY A 323 5.75 -19.18 5.34
CA GLY A 323 4.71 -19.64 6.30
C GLY A 323 3.41 -20.10 5.65
N ALA A 324 3.47 -20.83 4.54
CA ALA A 324 2.31 -21.14 3.69
C ALA A 324 1.30 -22.13 4.28
N LEU A 325 1.29 -22.45 5.59
CA LEU A 325 0.35 -23.43 6.15
C LEU A 325 -0.19 -23.12 7.56
N SER A 326 0.00 -21.92 8.12
CA SER A 326 -0.37 -21.69 9.53
C SER A 326 -1.45 -20.65 9.81
N SER A 327 -2.09 -20.02 8.81
CA SER A 327 -3.10 -19.01 9.11
C SER A 327 -4.35 -19.06 8.24
N LEU A 328 -4.99 -20.22 8.19
CA LEU A 328 -6.43 -20.29 7.96
C LEU A 328 -7.16 -20.13 9.31
N ASN A 329 -6.82 -19.13 10.09
CA ASN A 329 -7.68 -18.66 11.18
C ASN A 329 -8.81 -17.85 10.53
N THR A 330 -9.93 -18.52 10.34
CA THR A 330 -11.17 -18.02 9.73
C THR A 330 -11.86 -16.92 10.57
N ASP A 331 -11.35 -16.61 11.75
CA ASP A 331 -11.96 -15.64 12.69
C ASP A 331 -11.31 -14.26 12.69
N GLN A 332 -10.34 -14.00 11.79
CA GLN A 332 -9.69 -12.69 11.73
C GLN A 332 -10.48 -11.76 10.80
N VAL A 333 -11.00 -10.68 11.36
CA VAL A 333 -11.72 -9.64 10.61
C VAL A 333 -10.79 -9.06 9.54
N THR A 334 -11.24 -9.09 8.30
CA THR A 334 -10.52 -8.53 7.16
C THR A 334 -10.66 -7.01 7.16
N ASN A 335 -9.53 -6.29 7.32
CA ASN A 335 -9.51 -4.83 7.29
C ASN A 335 -8.73 -4.35 6.07
N PHE A 336 -9.15 -3.19 5.52
CA PHE A 336 -8.49 -2.49 4.43
C PHE A 336 -7.97 -1.15 4.91
N ILE A 337 -6.77 -0.78 4.46
CA ILE A 337 -6.18 0.50 4.82
C ILE A 337 -6.76 1.58 3.89
N VAL A 338 -7.33 2.61 4.49
CA VAL A 338 -7.79 3.82 3.80
C VAL A 338 -6.92 4.99 4.27
N LYS A 339 -6.38 5.74 3.31
CA LYS A 339 -5.59 6.93 3.59
C LYS A 339 -6.45 8.17 3.46
N VAL A 340 -6.49 8.96 4.49
CA VAL A 340 -7.24 10.22 4.55
C VAL A 340 -6.27 11.37 4.74
N ARG A 341 -6.11 12.20 3.73
CA ARG A 341 -5.23 13.38 3.79
C ARG A 341 -5.89 14.46 4.65
N ILE A 342 -5.15 15.01 5.61
CA ILE A 342 -5.58 16.12 6.45
C ILE A 342 -5.47 17.41 5.63
N ASP A 343 -6.53 18.23 5.61
CA ASP A 343 -6.51 19.50 4.92
C ASP A 343 -5.60 20.50 5.69
N PRO A 344 -4.53 21.03 5.05
CA PRO A 344 -3.64 21.99 5.68
C PRO A 344 -4.35 23.23 6.21
N ALA A 345 -5.47 23.65 5.61
CA ALA A 345 -6.26 24.78 6.08
C ALA A 345 -6.88 24.54 7.47
N SER A 346 -7.14 23.28 7.85
CA SER A 346 -7.78 22.93 9.12
C SER A 346 -6.86 23.02 10.34
N TYR A 347 -5.52 23.12 10.14
CA TYR A 347 -4.53 23.23 11.22
C TYR A 347 -3.54 24.39 11.03
N ALA A 348 -3.80 25.30 10.10
CA ALA A 348 -2.94 26.46 9.83
C ALA A 348 -2.74 27.37 11.05
N ASP A 349 -3.74 27.50 11.91
CA ASP A 349 -3.70 28.24 13.17
C ASP A 349 -2.73 27.62 14.19
N LEU A 350 -2.60 26.28 14.23
CA LEU A 350 -1.64 25.60 15.12
C LEU A 350 -0.19 25.84 14.71
N MET A 351 0.07 26.11 13.42
CA MET A 351 1.39 26.48 12.92
C MET A 351 1.80 27.88 13.36
N SER A 352 0.84 28.81 13.47
CA SER A 352 1.10 30.18 13.88
C SER A 352 1.40 30.33 15.37
N ASP A 353 1.04 29.35 16.20
CA ASP A 353 1.22 29.34 17.65
C ASP A 353 2.60 28.84 18.11
N GLY A 354 3.61 28.88 17.20
CA GLY A 354 4.99 28.50 17.48
C GLY A 354 5.28 27.01 17.37
N ARG A 355 4.31 26.19 16.97
CA ARG A 355 4.48 24.77 16.69
C ARG A 355 4.68 24.57 15.20
N GLN A 356 5.91 24.41 14.77
CA GLN A 356 6.25 24.22 13.36
C GLN A 356 5.60 22.99 12.74
N TYR A 357 5.34 21.95 13.54
CA TYR A 357 4.71 20.68 13.13
C TYR A 357 3.72 20.21 14.20
N PRO A 358 2.41 20.42 13.99
CA PRO A 358 1.38 20.09 14.98
C PRO A 358 1.18 18.58 15.12
N PHE A 359 1.39 17.82 14.03
CA PHE A 359 1.23 16.37 14.04
C PHE A 359 2.58 15.66 14.03
N ARG A 360 2.66 14.55 14.78
CA ARG A 360 3.83 13.68 14.77
C ARG A 360 3.44 12.30 14.22
N PRO A 361 4.30 11.66 13.41
CA PRO A 361 4.07 10.29 12.97
C PRO A 361 3.79 9.35 14.13
N GLY A 362 2.75 8.50 14.00
CA GLY A 362 2.36 7.55 15.02
C GLY A 362 1.27 8.02 16.00
N MET A 363 0.84 9.30 15.95
CA MET A 363 -0.31 9.76 16.73
C MET A 363 -1.58 9.01 16.33
N SER A 364 -2.43 8.65 17.31
CA SER A 364 -3.72 8.03 17.08
C SER A 364 -4.78 9.05 16.69
N ALA A 365 -5.67 8.63 15.80
CA ALA A 365 -6.81 9.44 15.38
C ALA A 365 -8.01 8.56 15.04
N SER A 366 -9.20 9.08 15.26
CA SER A 366 -10.47 8.53 14.78
C SER A 366 -10.95 9.34 13.59
N VAL A 367 -11.49 8.66 12.60
CA VAL A 367 -11.92 9.30 11.36
C VAL A 367 -13.34 8.86 11.03
N ASP A 368 -14.21 9.84 10.82
CA ASP A 368 -15.57 9.67 10.35
C ASP A 368 -15.66 10.03 8.87
N ILE A 369 -15.75 9.02 8.00
CA ILE A 369 -15.79 9.18 6.55
C ILE A 369 -17.24 9.30 6.08
N TYR A 370 -17.59 10.39 5.41
CA TYR A 370 -18.90 10.61 4.83
C TYR A 370 -19.00 9.95 3.46
N THR A 371 -19.74 8.83 3.39
CA THR A 371 -19.80 8.01 2.18
C THR A 371 -20.92 8.46 1.25
N LYS A 372 -22.14 8.59 1.77
CA LYS A 372 -23.32 8.99 0.99
C LYS A 372 -24.12 10.03 1.74
N THR A 373 -24.49 11.10 1.06
CA THR A 373 -25.37 12.13 1.58
C THR A 373 -26.68 12.12 0.79
N VAL A 374 -27.81 12.08 1.49
CA VAL A 374 -29.13 12.24 0.87
C VAL A 374 -29.81 13.43 1.53
N GLU A 375 -29.99 14.48 0.76
CA GLU A 375 -30.71 15.66 1.20
C GLU A 375 -32.22 15.43 1.18
N ASN A 376 -32.92 16.04 2.13
CA ASN A 376 -34.41 16.03 2.16
C ASN A 376 -35.00 14.61 2.29
N ALA A 377 -34.25 13.66 2.93
CA ALA A 377 -34.71 12.30 3.15
C ALA A 377 -35.77 12.23 4.26
N LEU A 378 -36.81 11.45 4.04
CA LEU A 378 -37.81 11.15 5.09
C LEU A 378 -37.11 10.27 6.15
N SER A 379 -37.07 10.74 7.39
CA SER A 379 -36.23 10.13 8.46
C SER A 379 -37.04 9.79 9.70
N VAL A 380 -36.66 8.72 10.34
CA VAL A 380 -37.13 8.30 11.67
C VAL A 380 -35.92 7.93 12.54
N PRO A 381 -36.01 8.06 13.88
CA PRO A 381 -34.97 7.56 14.74
C PRO A 381 -34.75 6.05 14.53
N ILE A 382 -33.49 5.59 14.55
CA ILE A 382 -33.14 4.19 14.31
C ILE A 382 -33.88 3.25 15.24
N ILE A 383 -34.07 3.66 16.50
CA ILE A 383 -34.79 2.89 17.52
C ILE A 383 -36.28 2.64 17.20
N ALA A 384 -36.88 3.39 16.26
CA ALA A 384 -38.27 3.20 15.85
C ALA A 384 -38.43 2.02 14.87
N VAL A 385 -37.36 1.62 14.20
CA VAL A 385 -37.37 0.51 13.23
C VAL A 385 -37.05 -0.80 13.92
N THR A 386 -37.84 -1.82 13.69
CA THR A 386 -37.61 -3.17 14.25
C THR A 386 -37.78 -4.24 13.17
N ALA A 387 -36.93 -5.27 13.25
CA ALA A 387 -37.04 -6.43 12.39
C ALA A 387 -38.01 -7.46 13.00
N ARG A 388 -38.98 -7.93 12.23
CA ARG A 388 -39.92 -8.97 12.64
C ARG A 388 -39.89 -10.13 11.65
N THR A 389 -39.90 -11.34 12.21
CA THR A 389 -40.12 -12.59 11.44
C THR A 389 -41.59 -13.01 11.55
N ASP A 390 -42.22 -13.38 10.46
CA ASP A 390 -43.56 -13.92 10.47
C ASP A 390 -43.59 -15.33 11.09
N ASN A 391 -43.76 -15.38 12.43
CA ASN A 391 -44.18 -16.64 13.05
C ASN A 391 -45.72 -16.80 12.85
N LYS A 392 -46.13 -17.51 11.81
CA LYS A 392 -47.43 -18.12 11.79
C LYS A 392 -47.49 -19.15 12.90
N THR A 393 -48.07 -18.81 14.02
CA THR A 393 -48.37 -19.73 15.10
C THR A 393 -49.39 -20.76 14.59
N THR A 394 -48.92 -21.92 14.18
CA THR A 394 -49.76 -23.09 14.05
C THR A 394 -50.08 -23.52 15.49
N THR A 395 -51.29 -23.27 15.94
CA THR A 395 -51.85 -23.88 17.14
C THR A 395 -51.96 -25.39 16.90
N ALA A 396 -51.00 -26.12 17.46
CA ALA A 396 -51.15 -27.55 17.62
C ALA A 396 -51.60 -27.81 19.06
N SER A 397 -52.78 -28.35 19.17
CA SER A 397 -53.43 -28.83 20.42
C SER A 397 -52.54 -29.82 21.11
N SER A 398 -52.40 -29.61 22.42
CA SER A 398 -51.88 -30.57 23.36
C SER A 398 -52.85 -31.73 23.52
N ASP A 399 -52.42 -32.93 23.24
CA ASP A 399 -52.97 -34.14 23.84
C ASP A 399 -51.86 -35.03 24.38
N ASP A 400 -51.96 -35.32 25.65
CA ASP A 400 -51.13 -36.16 26.46
C ASP A 400 -50.95 -37.58 25.87
N LYS A 401 -49.75 -38.12 25.91
CA LYS A 401 -49.50 -39.49 26.43
C LYS A 401 -48.00 -39.72 26.67
N ALA A 402 -47.76 -40.16 27.89
CA ALA A 402 -46.48 -40.62 28.40
C ALA A 402 -46.00 -41.86 27.65
N GLY A 403 -44.70 -42.00 27.44
CA GLY A 403 -44.04 -43.16 26.90
C GLY A 403 -42.53 -43.01 26.82
N ASN A 404 -41.90 -43.70 27.73
CA ASN A 404 -40.53 -44.27 27.88
C ASN A 404 -39.31 -43.66 27.15
N PRO A 405 -38.18 -43.48 27.84
CA PRO A 405 -36.94 -42.99 27.32
C PRO A 405 -35.95 -44.10 26.97
N GLU A 406 -35.86 -44.49 25.73
CA GLU A 406 -34.71 -45.21 25.16
C GLU A 406 -34.81 -45.19 23.63
N GLU A 407 -33.84 -44.64 22.97
CA GLU A 407 -33.51 -44.54 21.54
C GLU A 407 -33.46 -43.13 20.99
N ILE A 408 -32.35 -42.43 21.34
CA ILE A 408 -31.91 -41.24 20.61
C ILE A 408 -30.54 -41.57 20.00
N GLN A 409 -30.53 -42.25 18.88
CA GLN A 409 -29.41 -42.19 17.96
C GLN A 409 -29.93 -42.24 16.51
N SER A 410 -29.39 -41.28 15.73
CA SER A 410 -29.46 -41.21 14.28
C SER A 410 -30.83 -40.85 13.66
N LYS A 411 -31.07 -39.56 13.49
CA LYS A 411 -31.63 -38.97 12.26
C LYS A 411 -31.44 -37.45 12.25
N ASN A 412 -30.20 -36.95 11.99
CA ASN A 412 -29.99 -35.65 11.46
C ASN A 412 -30.51 -35.59 10.02
N LYS A 413 -31.80 -35.35 9.85
CA LYS A 413 -32.38 -34.91 8.60
C LYS A 413 -32.24 -33.42 8.54
N ALA A 414 -31.47 -32.92 7.59
CA ALA A 414 -31.34 -31.55 7.22
C ALA A 414 -32.73 -30.89 7.13
N ASN A 415 -33.02 -30.02 8.12
CA ASN A 415 -34.11 -29.08 7.99
C ASN A 415 -33.62 -27.98 7.02
N ASN A 416 -34.05 -28.07 5.77
CA ASN A 416 -34.12 -26.92 4.86
C ASN A 416 -35.08 -25.90 5.44
N ALA A 417 -34.62 -25.07 6.37
CA ALA A 417 -35.30 -23.84 6.74
C ALA A 417 -35.10 -22.90 5.56
N SER A 418 -36.15 -22.72 4.76
CA SER A 418 -36.24 -21.60 3.82
C SER A 418 -35.87 -20.31 4.55
N PRO A 419 -35.10 -19.38 3.97
CA PRO A 419 -34.74 -18.14 4.62
C PRO A 419 -35.99 -17.40 5.03
N GLN A 420 -36.25 -17.31 6.33
CA GLN A 420 -37.37 -16.55 6.87
C GLN A 420 -37.19 -15.10 6.47
N LYS A 421 -38.10 -14.56 5.69
CA LYS A 421 -38.02 -13.19 5.20
C LYS A 421 -38.24 -12.25 6.40
N VAL A 422 -37.13 -11.67 6.88
CA VAL A 422 -37.11 -10.64 7.89
C VAL A 422 -37.72 -9.38 7.26
N ARG A 423 -38.73 -8.80 7.91
CA ARG A 423 -39.37 -7.55 7.47
C ARG A 423 -39.04 -6.44 8.45
N GLU A 424 -38.68 -5.32 7.91
CA GLU A 424 -38.48 -4.10 8.70
C GLU A 424 -39.82 -3.41 8.88
N VAL A 425 -40.19 -3.12 10.13
CA VAL A 425 -41.47 -2.56 10.47
C VAL A 425 -41.33 -1.40 11.45
N VAL A 426 -42.26 -0.44 11.32
CA VAL A 426 -42.39 0.71 12.22
C VAL A 426 -43.79 0.74 12.76
N PHE A 427 -43.95 1.16 14.04
CA PHE A 427 -45.23 1.36 14.66
C PHE A 427 -45.67 2.82 14.51
N VAL A 428 -46.72 3.06 13.73
CA VAL A 428 -47.32 4.39 13.53
C VAL A 428 -48.48 4.56 14.49
N ALA A 429 -48.52 5.67 15.22
CA ALA A 429 -49.60 6.00 16.12
C ALA A 429 -50.81 6.50 15.32
N VAL A 430 -51.96 5.85 15.51
CA VAL A 430 -53.26 6.25 14.96
C VAL A 430 -54.20 6.47 16.13
N GLY A 431 -54.30 7.73 16.63
CA GLY A 431 -54.98 8.05 17.85
C GLY A 431 -54.38 7.31 19.08
N ASP A 432 -55.21 6.58 19.83
CA ASP A 432 -54.77 5.82 21.01
C ASP A 432 -54.21 4.40 20.70
N THR A 433 -54.08 4.06 19.41
CA THR A 433 -53.58 2.72 18.99
C THR A 433 -52.44 2.83 18.02
N VAL A 434 -51.68 1.74 17.90
CA VAL A 434 -50.58 1.64 16.90
C VAL A 434 -50.94 0.71 15.77
N ALA A 435 -50.54 1.11 14.55
CA ALA A 435 -50.58 0.29 13.37
C ALA A 435 -49.15 -0.13 13.01
N MET A 436 -48.90 -1.42 12.88
CA MET A 436 -47.63 -1.95 12.36
C MET A 436 -47.62 -1.76 10.84
N ARG A 437 -46.57 -1.11 10.35
CA ARG A 437 -46.42 -0.84 8.91
C ARG A 437 -45.02 -1.31 8.46
N GLU A 438 -44.99 -2.07 7.36
CA GLU A 438 -43.76 -2.49 6.71
C GLU A 438 -43.15 -1.28 6.00
N VAL A 439 -41.84 -1.08 6.19
CA VAL A 439 -41.08 0.01 5.62
C VAL A 439 -39.88 -0.53 4.87
N LYS A 440 -39.44 0.22 3.89
CA LYS A 440 -38.16 -0.03 3.22
C LYS A 440 -37.17 1.07 3.67
N THR A 441 -36.14 0.68 4.34
CA THR A 441 -35.09 1.59 4.83
C THR A 441 -34.05 1.90 3.75
N GLY A 442 -33.30 2.97 3.95
CA GLY A 442 -32.19 3.39 3.11
C GLY A 442 -30.92 3.59 3.91
N ILE A 443 -30.22 4.70 3.68
CA ILE A 443 -29.03 5.06 4.44
C ILE A 443 -29.38 5.47 5.88
N GLN A 444 -28.43 5.32 6.77
CA GLN A 444 -28.57 5.72 8.17
C GLN A 444 -27.36 6.53 8.64
N ASP A 445 -27.59 7.42 9.58
CA ASP A 445 -26.58 8.07 10.38
C ASP A 445 -26.55 7.51 11.82
N ASN A 446 -25.93 8.18 12.78
CA ASN A 446 -25.84 7.71 14.17
C ASN A 446 -27.20 7.69 14.90
N ASP A 447 -28.18 8.52 14.52
CA ASP A 447 -29.44 8.72 15.22
C ASP A 447 -30.68 8.38 14.36
N TYR A 448 -30.60 8.61 13.04
CA TYR A 448 -31.73 8.54 12.12
C TYR A 448 -31.49 7.60 10.95
N ILE A 449 -32.55 6.96 10.48
CA ILE A 449 -32.55 6.10 9.31
C ILE A 449 -33.53 6.64 8.27
N GLN A 450 -33.10 6.63 7.01
CA GLN A 450 -33.94 7.02 5.88
C GLN A 450 -35.04 5.99 5.64
N ILE A 451 -36.23 6.46 5.41
CA ILE A 451 -37.36 5.64 4.92
C ILE A 451 -37.61 5.95 3.45
N ILE A 452 -37.39 4.96 2.60
CA ILE A 452 -37.63 5.06 1.14
C ILE A 452 -39.12 4.94 0.82
N SER A 453 -39.83 4.03 1.51
CA SER A 453 -41.24 3.81 1.34
C SER A 453 -41.91 3.24 2.60
N GLY A 454 -43.21 3.47 2.76
CA GLY A 454 -44.03 2.95 3.87
C GLY A 454 -44.52 4.00 4.86
N LEU A 455 -43.93 5.19 4.91
CA LEU A 455 -44.35 6.30 5.78
C LEU A 455 -44.61 7.58 5.02
N LYS A 456 -45.40 8.49 5.62
CA LYS A 456 -45.65 9.84 5.10
C LYS A 456 -45.05 10.87 6.07
N GLU A 457 -44.73 12.02 5.54
CA GLU A 457 -44.23 13.16 6.34
C GLU A 457 -45.33 13.61 7.33
N GLY A 458 -44.92 13.88 8.59
CA GLY A 458 -45.80 14.31 9.66
C GLY A 458 -46.48 13.18 10.43
N GLU A 459 -46.38 11.91 10.01
CA GLU A 459 -46.88 10.77 10.80
C GLU A 459 -46.11 10.66 12.13
N LEU A 460 -46.80 10.21 13.20
CA LEU A 460 -46.19 9.96 14.49
C LEU A 460 -45.74 8.51 14.58
N VAL A 461 -44.47 8.30 14.83
CA VAL A 461 -43.88 6.97 15.02
C VAL A 461 -43.45 6.74 16.46
N VAL A 462 -43.56 5.49 16.92
CA VAL A 462 -43.16 5.09 18.27
C VAL A 462 -41.62 4.96 18.33
N THR A 463 -40.99 5.75 19.17
CA THR A 463 -39.52 5.76 19.33
C THR A 463 -39.03 5.18 20.64
N GLY A 464 -39.91 4.79 21.57
CA GLY A 464 -39.48 4.20 22.84
C GLY A 464 -40.63 3.73 23.72
N PRO A 465 -40.30 2.97 24.76
CA PRO A 465 -39.07 2.29 25.07
C PRO A 465 -38.85 1.07 24.14
N TYR A 466 -37.59 0.71 23.86
CA TYR A 466 -37.24 -0.39 22.97
C TYR A 466 -37.94 -1.72 23.30
N SER A 467 -38.11 -2.03 24.59
CA SER A 467 -38.82 -3.23 25.04
C SER A 467 -40.29 -3.26 24.61
N ALA A 468 -40.96 -2.09 24.51
CA ALA A 468 -42.30 -2.01 23.98
C ALA A 468 -42.32 -2.29 22.49
N ILE A 469 -41.43 -1.65 21.70
CA ILE A 469 -41.34 -1.80 20.24
C ILE A 469 -40.97 -3.23 19.86
N ALA A 470 -39.95 -3.82 20.51
CA ALA A 470 -39.41 -5.12 20.15
C ALA A 470 -40.32 -6.29 20.53
N ARG A 471 -41.04 -6.22 21.67
CA ARG A 471 -41.71 -7.40 22.24
C ARG A 471 -43.18 -7.24 22.52
N LYS A 472 -43.64 -6.04 22.99
CA LYS A 472 -44.98 -5.88 23.53
C LYS A 472 -46.01 -5.36 22.52
N LEU A 473 -45.60 -4.42 21.65
CA LEU A 473 -46.52 -3.81 20.68
C LEU A 473 -46.87 -4.75 19.55
N LYS A 474 -48.17 -4.84 19.27
CA LYS A 474 -48.76 -5.52 18.11
C LYS A 474 -49.68 -4.54 17.39
N SER A 475 -49.99 -4.79 16.15
CA SER A 475 -50.97 -3.96 15.44
C SER A 475 -52.31 -3.93 16.23
N GLY A 476 -52.84 -2.69 16.50
CA GLY A 476 -54.03 -2.49 17.33
C GLY A 476 -53.78 -2.35 18.83
N SER A 477 -52.52 -2.45 19.33
CA SER A 477 -52.23 -2.23 20.75
C SER A 477 -52.54 -0.79 21.16
N ARG A 478 -53.13 -0.59 22.35
CA ARG A 478 -53.36 0.75 22.89
C ARG A 478 -52.06 1.31 23.46
N ILE A 479 -51.79 2.57 23.16
CA ILE A 479 -50.62 3.31 23.63
C ILE A 479 -51.03 4.49 24.50
N ARG A 480 -50.10 4.97 25.28
CA ARG A 480 -50.19 6.21 25.99
C ARG A 480 -48.92 6.99 25.77
N GLU A 481 -49.02 8.23 25.30
CA GLU A 481 -47.87 9.12 25.10
C GLU A 481 -47.26 9.48 26.48
N GLU A 482 -45.96 9.18 26.64
CA GLU A 482 -45.16 9.62 27.76
C GLU A 482 -44.23 10.71 27.26
N LYS A 483 -44.47 11.98 27.70
CA LYS A 483 -43.57 13.08 27.32
C LYS A 483 -42.18 12.81 27.84
N LYS A 484 -41.20 12.85 26.94
CA LYS A 484 -39.75 12.75 27.21
C LYS A 484 -39.42 13.80 28.30
N LYS A 485 -39.03 13.40 29.50
CA LYS A 485 -38.45 14.31 30.50
C LYS A 485 -37.12 14.76 29.91
N GLU A 486 -37.03 16.03 29.49
CA GLU A 486 -35.76 16.67 29.18
C GLU A 486 -34.85 16.55 30.41
N LYS A 487 -33.78 15.75 30.29
CA LYS A 487 -32.67 15.84 31.23
C LYS A 487 -32.03 17.21 30.98
N LYS A 488 -32.22 18.15 31.88
CA LYS A 488 -31.33 19.31 32.00
C LYS A 488 -29.95 18.73 32.31
N GLU A 489 -29.03 18.90 31.35
CA GLU A 489 -27.60 18.80 31.60
C GLU A 489 -27.22 19.93 32.54
N GLU A 490 -26.71 19.58 33.74
CA GLU A 490 -25.92 20.44 34.58
C GLU A 490 -24.46 20.36 34.20
#